data_5e84993c3ccefe2a1758bc7bab691039
#
_entry.id   5e84993c3ccefe2a1758bc7bab691039
#
_cell.length_a   1.000
_cell.length_b   1.000
_cell.length_c   1.000
_cell.angle_alpha   90.00
_cell.angle_beta   90.00
_cell.angle_gamma   90.00
#
_symmetry.space_group_name_H-M   'P 1'
#
loop_
_entity.id
_entity.type
_entity.pdbx_description
1 polymer ?
#
loop_
_entity_poly.entity_id
_entity_poly.type
_entity_poly.pdbx_seq_one_letter_code
_entity_poly.pdbx_strand_id
1 'polypeptide(L)'
;MDSPRTASDISVVGRGARINGTLSSAGSLRIDGQLEGKISVEGEVSLSPGSVVEADIRAGSITLGGQLKGNLTAPGDVSLPAQSLVEGDVHAHSVAAHGTVKGNIVAEDKVELGPEARVDGELTCGTLVVAEGAVFCGQCMMG
;
A
#
# COMPACT_ATOMS: atom_id res chain seq x y z
N MET A 1 -11.02 -19.95 -4.29
CA MET A 1 -10.39 -20.10 -5.57
C MET A 1 -8.96 -19.70 -5.52
N ASP A 2 -8.11 -20.62 -5.83
CA ASP A 2 -6.70 -20.47 -5.52
C ASP A 2 -5.81 -20.66 -6.71
N SER A 3 -6.32 -20.44 -7.90
CA SER A 3 -5.48 -20.49 -9.06
C SER A 3 -4.85 -19.15 -9.34
N PRO A 4 -3.58 -19.13 -9.66
CA PRO A 4 -3.00 -17.90 -10.15
C PRO A 4 -3.68 -17.48 -11.44
N ARG A 5 -3.96 -16.22 -11.55
CA ARG A 5 -4.65 -15.69 -12.70
C ARG A 5 -3.90 -14.54 -13.29
N THR A 6 -3.81 -14.54 -14.60
CA THR A 6 -3.28 -13.39 -15.32
C THR A 6 -4.43 -12.69 -16.00
N ALA A 7 -4.61 -11.43 -15.73
CA ALA A 7 -5.65 -10.63 -16.34
C ALA A 7 -5.04 -9.41 -16.98
N SER A 8 -5.57 -9.02 -18.12
CA SER A 8 -5.05 -7.87 -18.84
C SER A 8 -5.79 -6.58 -18.53
N ASP A 9 -6.95 -6.68 -17.91
CA ASP A 9 -7.76 -5.51 -17.62
C ASP A 9 -7.96 -5.37 -16.13
N ILE A 10 -9.18 -5.37 -15.67
CA ILE A 10 -9.52 -5.21 -14.26
C ILE A 10 -9.77 -6.57 -13.66
N SER A 11 -9.09 -6.86 -12.56
CA SER A 11 -9.35 -8.05 -11.78
C SER A 11 -9.95 -7.65 -10.45
N VAL A 12 -10.95 -8.39 -10.02
CA VAL A 12 -11.64 -8.10 -8.77
C VAL A 12 -11.64 -9.34 -7.89
N VAL A 13 -11.17 -9.18 -6.66
CA VAL A 13 -11.27 -10.22 -5.64
C VAL A 13 -12.42 -9.84 -4.73
N GLY A 14 -13.49 -10.62 -4.76
CA GLY A 14 -14.69 -10.28 -4.03
C GLY A 14 -14.57 -10.49 -2.54
N ARG A 15 -15.58 -10.01 -1.84
CA ARG A 15 -15.67 -10.15 -0.41
C ARG A 15 -15.82 -11.62 -0.04
N GLY A 16 -15.06 -12.07 0.95
CA GLY A 16 -15.08 -13.47 1.34
C GLY A 16 -14.18 -14.36 0.49
N ALA A 17 -13.62 -13.83 -0.58
CA ALA A 17 -12.68 -14.59 -1.39
C ALA A 17 -11.32 -14.62 -0.72
N ARG A 18 -10.59 -15.70 -0.94
CA ARG A 18 -9.28 -15.89 -0.38
C ARG A 18 -8.36 -16.36 -1.49
N ILE A 19 -7.28 -15.63 -1.71
CA ILE A 19 -6.32 -15.99 -2.75
C ILE A 19 -4.99 -16.30 -2.07
N ASN A 20 -4.39 -17.39 -2.52
CA ASN A 20 -3.12 -17.86 -2.00
C ASN A 20 -2.24 -18.19 -3.18
N GLY A 21 -1.15 -17.45 -3.35
CA GLY A 21 -0.26 -17.68 -4.47
C GLY A 21 0.17 -16.37 -5.11
N THR A 22 0.44 -16.43 -6.41
CA THR A 22 0.93 -15.28 -7.16
C THR A 22 -0.17 -14.74 -8.06
N LEU A 23 -0.37 -13.43 -8.00
CA LEU A 23 -1.34 -12.74 -8.80
C LEU A 23 -0.65 -11.73 -9.69
N SER A 24 -0.95 -11.77 -10.97
CA SER A 24 -0.31 -10.91 -11.96
C SER A 24 -1.37 -10.25 -12.83
N SER A 25 -1.24 -8.97 -13.04
CA SER A 25 -2.19 -8.25 -13.89
C SER A 25 -1.49 -7.10 -14.60
N ALA A 26 -1.86 -6.84 -15.83
CA ALA A 26 -1.32 -5.72 -16.58
C ALA A 26 -2.18 -4.47 -16.42
N GLY A 27 -3.43 -4.60 -16.02
CA GLY A 27 -4.33 -3.48 -15.83
C GLY A 27 -4.47 -3.10 -14.37
N SER A 28 -5.71 -3.08 -13.89
CA SER A 28 -6.02 -2.72 -12.52
C SER A 28 -6.47 -3.92 -11.72
N LEU A 29 -6.20 -3.89 -10.43
CA LEU A 29 -6.62 -4.96 -9.54
C LEU A 29 -7.34 -4.36 -8.35
N ARG A 30 -8.47 -4.97 -8.01
CA ARG A 30 -9.26 -4.54 -6.87
C ARG A 30 -9.45 -5.72 -5.93
N ILE A 31 -9.15 -5.51 -4.66
CA ILE A 31 -9.22 -6.57 -3.66
C ILE A 31 -10.19 -6.17 -2.56
N ASP A 32 -11.23 -7.00 -2.38
CA ASP A 32 -12.21 -6.81 -1.32
C ASP A 32 -12.15 -7.92 -0.28
N GLY A 33 -11.30 -8.91 -0.45
CA GLY A 33 -11.20 -10.06 0.44
C GLY A 33 -9.82 -10.21 1.04
N GLN A 34 -9.34 -11.44 1.11
CA GLN A 34 -8.04 -11.75 1.68
C GLN A 34 -7.08 -12.25 0.61
N LEU A 35 -5.84 -11.85 0.74
CA LEU A 35 -4.81 -12.26 -0.20
C LEU A 35 -3.53 -12.59 0.54
N GLU A 36 -2.92 -13.72 0.18
CA GLU A 36 -1.62 -14.13 0.68
C GLU A 36 -0.73 -14.51 -0.49
N GLY A 37 0.52 -14.06 -0.49
CA GLY A 37 1.47 -14.42 -1.54
C GLY A 37 2.12 -13.21 -2.17
N LYS A 38 2.07 -13.15 -3.49
CA LYS A 38 2.68 -12.05 -4.23
C LYS A 38 1.71 -11.43 -5.22
N ILE A 39 1.75 -10.13 -5.30
CA ILE A 39 0.95 -9.39 -6.27
C ILE A 39 1.87 -8.59 -7.16
N SER A 40 1.68 -8.72 -8.46
CA SER A 40 2.42 -7.94 -9.43
C SER A 40 1.43 -7.34 -10.42
N VAL A 41 1.32 -6.01 -10.43
CA VAL A 41 0.36 -5.30 -11.26
C VAL A 41 1.08 -4.13 -11.91
N GLU A 42 0.92 -3.97 -13.19
CA GLU A 42 1.52 -2.84 -13.89
C GLU A 42 0.70 -1.56 -13.77
N GLY A 43 -0.58 -1.69 -13.52
CA GLY A 43 -1.46 -0.54 -13.37
C GLY A 43 -1.68 -0.19 -11.92
N GLU A 44 -2.93 -0.20 -11.49
CA GLU A 44 -3.31 0.28 -10.17
C GLU A 44 -3.87 -0.84 -9.31
N VAL A 45 -3.50 -0.86 -8.05
CA VAL A 45 -4.06 -1.79 -7.06
C VAL A 45 -4.91 -0.99 -6.09
N SER A 46 -6.11 -1.47 -5.85
CA SER A 46 -7.07 -0.85 -4.95
C SER A 46 -7.49 -1.87 -3.89
N LEU A 47 -7.31 -1.53 -2.64
CA LEU A 47 -7.71 -2.38 -1.52
C LEU A 47 -8.85 -1.73 -0.78
N SER A 48 -10.00 -2.38 -0.75
CA SER A 48 -11.18 -1.85 -0.08
C SER A 48 -11.05 -1.94 1.43
N PRO A 49 -11.78 -1.11 2.17
CA PRO A 49 -11.82 -1.23 3.63
C PRO A 49 -12.29 -2.62 4.05
N GLY A 50 -11.61 -3.21 5.01
CA GLY A 50 -11.91 -4.55 5.46
C GLY A 50 -11.11 -5.65 4.76
N SER A 51 -10.39 -5.32 3.69
CA SER A 51 -9.53 -6.31 3.05
C SER A 51 -8.25 -6.50 3.86
N VAL A 52 -7.68 -7.70 3.77
CA VAL A 52 -6.45 -8.04 4.46
C VAL A 52 -5.49 -8.66 3.46
N VAL A 53 -4.31 -8.10 3.36
CA VAL A 53 -3.31 -8.59 2.44
C VAL A 53 -2.03 -8.89 3.21
N GLU A 54 -1.54 -10.12 3.08
CA GLU A 54 -0.25 -10.50 3.62
C GLU A 54 0.62 -10.93 2.46
N ALA A 55 1.31 -9.99 1.86
CA ALA A 55 2.01 -10.29 0.63
C ALA A 55 2.96 -9.20 0.25
N ASP A 56 3.77 -9.49 -0.76
CA ASP A 56 4.57 -8.48 -1.42
C ASP A 56 3.77 -7.92 -2.58
N ILE A 57 3.60 -6.61 -2.60
CA ILE A 57 2.82 -5.95 -3.64
C ILE A 57 3.74 -5.08 -4.48
N ARG A 58 3.59 -5.22 -5.77
CA ARG A 58 4.30 -4.44 -6.74
C ARG A 58 3.30 -3.88 -7.74
N ALA A 59 3.19 -2.59 -7.81
CA ALA A 59 2.19 -1.97 -8.67
C ALA A 59 2.63 -0.59 -9.11
N GLY A 60 2.03 -0.08 -10.17
CA GLY A 60 2.29 1.28 -10.61
C GLY A 60 1.78 2.29 -9.60
N SER A 61 0.54 2.13 -9.18
CA SER A 61 -0.05 2.97 -8.14
C SER A 61 -0.84 2.08 -7.19
N ILE A 62 -0.90 2.48 -5.93
CA ILE A 62 -1.57 1.67 -4.93
C ILE A 62 -2.46 2.55 -4.06
N THR A 63 -3.68 2.09 -3.85
CA THR A 63 -4.61 2.69 -2.90
C THR A 63 -4.98 1.62 -1.88
N LEU A 64 -4.64 1.86 -0.62
CA LEU A 64 -4.86 0.88 0.43
C LEU A 64 -5.96 1.35 1.37
N GLY A 65 -7.13 0.73 1.27
CA GLY A 65 -8.20 1.02 2.22
C GLY A 65 -8.27 0.06 3.38
N GLY A 66 -7.59 -1.08 3.30
CA GLY A 66 -7.61 -2.11 4.32
C GLY A 66 -6.29 -2.28 5.03
N GLN A 67 -5.95 -3.52 5.34
CA GLN A 67 -4.72 -3.85 6.05
C GLN A 67 -3.72 -4.52 5.11
N LEU A 68 -2.47 -4.14 5.25
CA LEU A 68 -1.38 -4.73 4.49
C LEU A 68 -0.24 -5.11 5.42
N LYS A 69 0.23 -6.32 5.26
CA LYS A 69 1.44 -6.79 5.95
C LYS A 69 2.42 -7.30 4.91
N GLY A 70 3.63 -6.78 4.92
CA GLY A 70 4.66 -7.20 3.99
C GLY A 70 5.28 -6.01 3.30
N ASN A 71 5.77 -6.24 2.08
CA ASN A 71 6.47 -5.21 1.34
C ASN A 71 5.58 -4.61 0.27
N LEU A 72 5.70 -3.30 0.11
CA LEU A 72 4.95 -2.57 -0.88
C LEU A 72 5.93 -1.81 -1.76
N THR A 73 5.87 -2.04 -3.06
CA THR A 73 6.71 -1.33 -4.00
C THR A 73 5.86 -0.73 -5.10
N ALA A 74 5.94 0.57 -5.26
CA ALA A 74 5.21 1.27 -6.30
C ALA A 74 6.07 2.38 -6.86
N PRO A 75 6.41 2.33 -8.15
CA PRO A 75 7.15 3.44 -8.74
C PRO A 75 6.33 4.71 -8.92
N GLY A 76 5.02 4.63 -8.75
CA GLY A 76 4.14 5.78 -8.81
C GLY A 76 3.73 6.25 -7.43
N ASP A 77 2.44 6.46 -7.24
CA ASP A 77 1.90 7.01 -6.01
C ASP A 77 1.29 5.95 -5.13
N VAL A 78 1.46 6.10 -3.82
CA VAL A 78 0.78 5.27 -2.84
C VAL A 78 -0.15 6.16 -2.03
N SER A 79 -1.39 5.75 -1.92
CA SER A 79 -2.41 6.49 -1.19
C SER A 79 -2.94 5.61 -0.06
N LEU A 80 -2.89 6.14 1.16
CA LEU A 80 -3.33 5.41 2.34
C LEU A 80 -4.45 6.20 3.00
N PRO A 81 -5.72 5.82 2.80
CA PRO A 81 -6.83 6.50 3.46
C PRO A 81 -6.81 6.36 4.97
N ALA A 82 -7.68 7.10 5.64
CA ALA A 82 -7.64 7.19 7.10
C ALA A 82 -7.85 5.87 7.81
N GLN A 83 -8.48 4.90 7.17
CA GLN A 83 -8.76 3.61 7.80
C GLN A 83 -7.74 2.53 7.44
N SER A 84 -6.69 2.89 6.73
CA SER A 84 -5.72 1.90 6.31
C SER A 84 -4.70 1.63 7.40
N LEU A 85 -4.12 0.44 7.35
CA LEU A 85 -3.06 0.02 8.23
C LEU A 85 -2.00 -0.71 7.41
N VAL A 86 -0.77 -0.27 7.51
CA VAL A 86 0.34 -0.88 6.80
C VAL A 86 1.41 -1.29 7.81
N GLU A 87 1.82 -2.54 7.75
CA GLU A 87 2.92 -3.05 8.56
C GLU A 87 3.98 -3.62 7.63
N GLY A 88 5.16 -3.03 7.62
CA GLY A 88 6.26 -3.49 6.79
C GLY A 88 6.93 -2.35 6.07
N ASP A 89 7.54 -2.66 4.93
CA ASP A 89 8.28 -1.69 4.16
C ASP A 89 7.46 -1.13 3.01
N VAL A 90 7.53 0.18 2.83
CA VAL A 90 6.86 0.85 1.72
C VAL A 90 7.90 1.58 0.89
N HIS A 91 7.94 1.27 -0.38
CA HIS A 91 8.81 1.95 -1.34
C HIS A 91 7.94 2.56 -2.42
N ALA A 92 8.02 3.87 -2.59
CA ALA A 92 7.20 4.55 -3.58
C ALA A 92 7.87 5.83 -4.05
N HIS A 93 7.35 6.38 -5.12
CA HIS A 93 7.79 7.69 -5.58
C HIS A 93 7.19 8.77 -4.68
N SER A 94 5.88 8.72 -4.49
CA SER A 94 5.19 9.63 -3.58
C SER A 94 4.25 8.84 -2.68
N VAL A 95 4.14 9.25 -1.44
CA VAL A 95 3.25 8.59 -0.49
C VAL A 95 2.33 9.64 0.13
N ALA A 96 1.04 9.36 0.11
CA ALA A 96 0.06 10.18 0.82
C ALA A 96 -0.57 9.30 1.90
N ALA A 97 -0.16 9.50 3.15
CA ALA A 97 -0.60 8.67 4.26
C ALA A 97 -1.60 9.42 5.12
N HIS A 98 -2.79 8.88 5.21
CA HIS A 98 -3.83 9.38 6.12
C HIS A 98 -4.19 8.36 7.17
N GLY A 99 -3.61 7.16 7.09
CA GLY A 99 -3.87 6.08 8.02
C GLY A 99 -2.66 5.82 8.89
N THR A 100 -2.51 4.56 9.32
CA THR A 100 -1.42 4.14 10.20
C THR A 100 -0.41 3.34 9.41
N VAL A 101 0.87 3.69 9.58
CA VAL A 101 1.96 2.95 8.97
C VAL A 101 2.95 2.57 10.05
N LYS A 102 3.30 1.29 10.10
CA LYS A 102 4.31 0.78 11.01
C LYS A 102 5.42 0.13 10.21
N GLY A 103 6.63 0.62 10.36
CA GLY A 103 7.79 0.08 9.65
C GLY A 103 8.51 1.17 8.89
N ASN A 104 9.12 0.78 7.78
CA ASN A 104 9.96 1.71 7.02
C ASN A 104 9.21 2.24 5.80
N ILE A 105 9.33 3.54 5.58
CA ILE A 105 8.78 4.17 4.39
C ILE A 105 9.93 4.82 3.64
N VAL A 106 10.06 4.49 2.37
CA VAL A 106 11.04 5.13 1.50
C VAL A 106 10.30 5.72 0.31
N ALA A 107 10.37 7.03 0.18
CA ALA A 107 9.77 7.74 -0.93
C ALA A 107 10.84 8.56 -1.63
N GLU A 108 10.89 8.46 -2.95
CA GLU A 108 11.92 9.17 -3.69
C GLU A 108 11.63 10.65 -3.82
N ASP A 109 10.37 11.02 -3.78
CA ASP A 109 9.97 12.40 -3.99
C ASP A 109 9.39 13.00 -2.72
N LYS A 110 8.17 12.62 -2.38
CA LYS A 110 7.43 13.35 -1.37
C LYS A 110 6.59 12.41 -0.51
N VAL A 111 6.53 12.73 0.78
CA VAL A 111 5.61 12.05 1.70
C VAL A 111 4.68 13.10 2.28
N GLU A 112 3.38 12.86 2.21
CA GLU A 112 2.38 13.70 2.83
C GLU A 112 1.68 12.93 3.93
N LEU A 113 1.65 13.51 5.11
CA LEU A 113 0.95 12.95 6.25
C LEU A 113 -0.27 13.79 6.55
N GLY A 114 -1.44 13.20 6.41
CA GLY A 114 -2.68 13.89 6.68
C GLY A 114 -2.95 14.10 8.17
N PRO A 115 -4.03 14.79 8.50
CA PRO A 115 -4.29 15.12 9.93
C PRO A 115 -4.56 13.91 10.80
N GLU A 116 -4.92 12.77 10.21
CA GLU A 116 -5.14 11.55 10.97
C GLU A 116 -4.03 10.53 10.81
N ALA A 117 -2.96 10.90 10.12
CA ALA A 117 -1.89 9.97 9.81
C ALA A 117 -1.07 9.65 11.05
N ARG A 118 -0.59 8.43 11.11
CA ARG A 118 0.28 7.98 12.18
C ARG A 118 1.36 7.12 11.56
N VAL A 119 2.60 7.51 11.78
CA VAL A 119 3.73 6.77 11.26
C VAL A 119 4.64 6.38 12.41
N ASP A 120 5.00 5.11 12.44
CA ASP A 120 5.84 4.55 13.48
C ASP A 120 6.98 3.81 12.81
N GLY A 121 8.22 4.27 13.00
CA GLY A 121 9.38 3.65 12.40
C GLY A 121 10.26 4.65 11.68
N GLU A 122 10.85 4.23 10.57
CA GLU A 122 11.76 5.06 9.82
C GLU A 122 11.12 5.60 8.55
N LEU A 123 11.38 6.87 8.28
CA LEU A 123 10.88 7.53 7.09
C LEU A 123 12.04 8.15 6.34
N THR A 124 12.15 7.82 5.06
CA THR A 124 13.16 8.43 4.18
C THR A 124 12.45 9.07 3.00
N CYS A 125 12.68 10.32 2.77
CA CYS A 125 12.01 11.02 1.68
C CYS A 125 12.80 12.24 1.24
N GLY A 126 12.46 12.77 0.08
CA GLY A 126 13.02 14.03 -0.38
C GLY A 126 12.34 15.22 0.26
N THR A 127 11.03 15.18 0.32
CA THR A 127 10.23 16.23 0.91
C THR A 127 9.20 15.62 1.85
N LEU A 128 9.03 16.22 3.01
CA LEU A 128 8.05 15.75 3.98
C LEU A 128 7.04 16.86 4.27
N VAL A 129 5.78 16.53 4.15
CA VAL A 129 4.69 17.43 4.49
C VAL A 129 3.87 16.78 5.60
N VAL A 130 3.76 17.45 6.72
CA VAL A 130 3.01 16.93 7.87
C VAL A 130 1.89 17.90 8.18
N ALA A 131 0.66 17.42 8.16
CA ALA A 131 -0.50 18.22 8.50
C ALA A 131 -0.68 18.30 10.01
N GLU A 132 -1.44 19.26 10.46
CA GLU A 132 -1.77 19.37 11.87
C GLU A 132 -2.55 18.15 12.33
N GLY A 133 -2.15 17.57 13.45
CA GLY A 133 -2.78 16.38 13.99
C GLY A 133 -2.09 15.09 13.63
N ALA A 134 -1.18 15.13 12.67
CA ALA A 134 -0.41 13.94 12.31
C ALA A 134 0.58 13.59 13.42
N VAL A 135 0.83 12.30 13.59
CA VAL A 135 1.75 11.81 14.60
C VAL A 135 2.87 11.04 13.91
N PHE A 136 4.09 11.38 14.26
CA PHE A 136 5.26 10.69 13.74
C PHE A 136 6.13 10.25 14.92
N CYS A 137 6.36 8.96 15.01
CA CYS A 137 7.25 8.39 16.03
C CYS A 137 8.37 7.64 15.33
N GLY A 138 9.62 8.02 15.61
CA GLY A 138 10.75 7.32 15.03
C GLY A 138 11.73 8.28 14.40
N GLN A 139 12.34 7.87 13.30
CA GLN A 139 13.37 8.63 12.63
C GLN A 139 12.92 9.06 11.24
N CYS A 140 13.26 10.30 10.91
CA CYS A 140 12.99 10.83 9.60
C CYS A 140 14.31 11.27 8.96
N MET A 141 14.58 10.75 7.78
CA MET A 141 15.75 11.12 7.02
C MET A 141 15.31 11.76 5.72
N MET A 142 15.82 12.96 5.48
CA MET A 142 15.53 13.70 4.25
C MET A 142 16.80 13.84 3.46
N GLY A 143 16.70 13.45 2.20
CA GLY A 143 17.86 13.44 1.35
C GLY A 143 17.99 14.62 0.41
#